data_f83eec81ebe8bcb268bdb34772b72da2
#
_entry.id   f83eec81ebe8bcb268bdb34772b72da2
#
_cell.length_a   1.000
_cell.length_b   1.000
_cell.length_c   1.000
_cell.angle_alpha   90.00
_cell.angle_beta   90.00
_cell.angle_gamma   90.00
#
_symmetry.space_group_name_H-M   'P 1'
#
loop_
_entity.id
_entity.type
_entity.pdbx_description
1 polymer ?
#
loop_
_entity_poly.entity_id
_entity_poly.type
_entity_poly.pdbx_seq_one_letter_code
_entity_poly.pdbx_strand_id
1 'polypeptide(L)'
;MGETVIGLLHPGEMGAAVAGCLTARGLEVGWVPDGRSPATAGRAAAAGLTAVLAVSELATRADFILSICPPHAALEVARAVAGAAGGFAGIFVDANAISPGTAGAVRAVVEQAGASYVDGGIIGLPPSGAAGSTRLYLSGPRAAEVRDLFAGTGLDARVIDTGPGSVTASAVKMAYAGWTKGTAALLLAVRALARADGVEDTLLDEWALSQPELAGRSAAAARSAAAKGWRWTGEMTEIAASMAAAGLPDGFHQAAADIFRRTGPGPADGTEQVLRLILDGQDPQDGP
;
A
#
# COMPACT_ATOMS: atom_id res chain seq x y z
N MET A 1 25.18 -9.69 -21.71
CA MET A 1 24.37 -9.38 -20.51
C MET A 1 23.04 -10.01 -20.78
N GLY A 2 22.55 -10.89 -19.87
CA GLY A 2 21.21 -11.45 -19.98
C GLY A 2 20.16 -10.35 -19.88
N GLU A 3 18.96 -10.62 -20.37
CA GLU A 3 17.81 -9.73 -20.24
C GLU A 3 17.37 -9.71 -18.77
N THR A 4 17.15 -8.53 -18.18
CA THR A 4 16.73 -8.39 -16.78
C THR A 4 15.30 -8.91 -16.61
N VAL A 5 15.12 -9.87 -15.73
CA VAL A 5 13.81 -10.49 -15.42
C VAL A 5 13.31 -10.00 -14.06
N ILE A 6 12.06 -9.57 -14.02
CA ILE A 6 11.45 -9.04 -12.82
C ILE A 6 10.26 -9.91 -12.45
N GLY A 7 10.13 -10.26 -11.16
CA GLY A 7 8.94 -10.88 -10.60
C GLY A 7 8.05 -9.86 -9.93
N LEU A 8 6.74 -9.90 -10.16
CA LEU A 8 5.77 -9.14 -9.40
C LEU A 8 4.88 -10.07 -8.58
N LEU A 9 4.85 -9.87 -7.29
CA LEU A 9 3.91 -10.56 -6.40
C LEU A 9 2.72 -9.64 -6.08
N HIS A 10 1.52 -10.11 -6.42
CA HIS A 10 0.23 -9.44 -6.31
C HIS A 10 0.01 -8.25 -7.27
N PRO A 11 -0.38 -8.51 -8.56
CA PRO A 11 -0.77 -7.47 -9.49
C PRO A 11 -2.16 -6.88 -9.15
N GLY A 12 -2.25 -6.23 -7.96
CA GLY A 12 -3.36 -5.36 -7.58
C GLY A 12 -3.36 -4.09 -8.42
N GLU A 13 -4.21 -3.11 -8.09
CA GLU A 13 -4.25 -1.84 -8.82
C GLU A 13 -2.87 -1.15 -8.87
N MET A 14 -2.22 -1.02 -7.72
CA MET A 14 -0.90 -0.39 -7.63
C MET A 14 0.20 -1.27 -8.26
N GLY A 15 0.22 -2.57 -7.92
CA GLY A 15 1.24 -3.49 -8.41
C GLY A 15 1.23 -3.61 -9.93
N ALA A 16 0.05 -3.78 -10.54
CA ALA A 16 -0.08 -3.86 -11.99
C ALA A 16 0.34 -2.54 -12.68
N ALA A 17 0.00 -1.38 -12.11
CA ALA A 17 0.38 -0.10 -12.67
C ALA A 17 1.90 0.15 -12.57
N VAL A 18 2.53 -0.24 -11.46
CA VAL A 18 3.99 -0.19 -11.29
C VAL A 18 4.69 -1.12 -12.28
N ALA A 19 4.19 -2.36 -12.43
CA ALA A 19 4.73 -3.30 -13.41
C ALA A 19 4.55 -2.82 -14.86
N GLY A 20 3.42 -2.16 -15.16
CA GLY A 20 3.18 -1.54 -16.46
C GLY A 20 4.21 -0.47 -16.83
N CYS A 21 4.79 0.23 -15.85
CA CYS A 21 5.93 1.12 -16.10
C CYS A 21 7.18 0.36 -16.56
N LEU A 22 7.39 -0.86 -16.06
CA LEU A 22 8.54 -1.69 -16.41
C LEU A 22 8.37 -2.36 -17.78
N THR A 23 7.19 -2.94 -18.04
CA THR A 23 6.88 -3.56 -19.33
C THR A 23 6.89 -2.55 -20.48
N ALA A 24 6.44 -1.29 -20.23
CA ALA A 24 6.54 -0.20 -21.20
C ALA A 24 7.99 0.17 -21.57
N ARG A 25 8.98 -0.20 -20.74
CA ARG A 25 10.41 -0.10 -21.05
C ARG A 25 10.97 -1.33 -21.79
N GLY A 26 10.16 -2.32 -22.08
CA GLY A 26 10.57 -3.58 -22.68
C GLY A 26 11.16 -4.60 -21.69
N LEU A 27 11.01 -4.40 -20.39
CA LEU A 27 11.47 -5.35 -19.38
C LEU A 27 10.46 -6.51 -19.22
N GLU A 28 10.96 -7.73 -19.07
CA GLU A 28 10.13 -8.90 -18.78
C GLU A 28 9.67 -8.85 -17.33
N VAL A 29 8.33 -8.89 -17.10
CA VAL A 29 7.74 -8.95 -15.76
C VAL A 29 6.88 -10.20 -15.64
N GLY A 30 7.35 -11.16 -14.84
CA GLY A 30 6.62 -12.39 -14.52
C GLY A 30 5.71 -12.24 -13.31
N TRP A 31 4.59 -13.00 -13.28
CA TRP A 31 3.70 -13.07 -12.12
C TRP A 31 3.05 -14.45 -11.98
N VAL A 32 2.61 -14.80 -10.77
CA VAL A 32 1.99 -16.10 -10.48
C VAL A 32 0.47 -15.94 -10.42
N PRO A 33 -0.31 -16.56 -11.34
CA PRO A 33 -1.76 -16.45 -11.39
C PRO A 33 -2.50 -17.33 -10.39
N ASP A 34 -1.86 -18.36 -9.84
CA ASP A 34 -2.51 -19.33 -8.96
C ASP A 34 -3.12 -18.64 -7.73
N GLY A 35 -4.37 -19.01 -7.39
CA GLY A 35 -5.11 -18.42 -6.28
C GLY A 35 -5.55 -16.95 -6.48
N ARG A 36 -5.44 -16.37 -7.70
CA ARG A 36 -5.79 -14.99 -7.98
C ARG A 36 -7.16 -14.84 -8.64
N SER A 37 -7.84 -13.71 -8.35
CA SER A 37 -9.15 -13.43 -8.94
C SER A 37 -9.05 -13.12 -10.44
N PRO A 38 -10.14 -13.32 -11.22
CA PRO A 38 -10.19 -12.90 -12.63
C PRO A 38 -9.86 -11.41 -12.84
N ALA A 39 -10.27 -10.55 -11.91
CA ALA A 39 -9.97 -9.13 -11.96
C ALA A 39 -8.46 -8.87 -11.83
N THR A 40 -7.75 -9.63 -11.01
CA THR A 40 -6.28 -9.56 -10.89
C THR A 40 -5.60 -10.04 -12.17
N ALA A 41 -6.06 -11.15 -12.75
CA ALA A 41 -5.54 -11.66 -14.03
C ALA A 41 -5.77 -10.65 -15.18
N GLY A 42 -6.93 -10.02 -15.23
CA GLY A 42 -7.21 -8.95 -16.20
C GLY A 42 -6.26 -7.75 -16.08
N ARG A 43 -5.94 -7.31 -14.85
CA ARG A 43 -4.96 -6.25 -14.63
C ARG A 43 -3.55 -6.65 -15.05
N ALA A 44 -3.13 -7.88 -14.72
CA ALA A 44 -1.83 -8.41 -15.12
C ALA A 44 -1.69 -8.45 -16.66
N ALA A 45 -2.71 -8.95 -17.36
CA ALA A 45 -2.74 -8.99 -18.82
C ALA A 45 -2.70 -7.58 -19.42
N ALA A 46 -3.50 -6.63 -18.91
CA ALA A 46 -3.49 -5.25 -19.36
C ALA A 46 -2.15 -4.54 -19.13
N ALA A 47 -1.40 -4.92 -18.11
CA ALA A 47 -0.05 -4.42 -17.82
C ALA A 47 1.06 -5.17 -18.58
N GLY A 48 0.73 -6.16 -19.41
CA GLY A 48 1.71 -6.91 -20.23
C GLY A 48 2.57 -7.89 -19.42
N LEU A 49 2.06 -8.43 -18.30
CA LEU A 49 2.79 -9.38 -17.47
C LEU A 49 2.73 -10.79 -18.03
N THR A 50 3.84 -11.53 -17.93
CA THR A 50 3.95 -12.94 -18.32
C THR A 50 3.58 -13.84 -17.15
N ALA A 51 2.60 -14.75 -17.35
CA ALA A 51 2.25 -15.72 -16.35
C ALA A 51 3.32 -16.81 -16.21
N VAL A 52 3.69 -17.14 -14.96
CA VAL A 52 4.57 -18.27 -14.63
C VAL A 52 3.83 -19.24 -13.71
N LEU A 53 4.29 -20.51 -13.64
CA LEU A 53 3.55 -21.56 -12.97
C LEU A 53 3.55 -21.44 -11.43
N ALA A 54 4.67 -20.99 -10.84
CA ALA A 54 4.83 -20.97 -9.40
C ALA A 54 5.83 -19.89 -8.94
N VAL A 55 5.79 -19.55 -7.63
CA VAL A 55 6.76 -18.67 -6.99
C VAL A 55 8.19 -19.21 -7.13
N SER A 56 8.40 -20.52 -7.12
CA SER A 56 9.71 -21.14 -7.31
C SER A 56 10.29 -20.90 -8.69
N GLU A 57 9.45 -20.97 -9.75
CA GLU A 57 9.90 -20.62 -11.10
C GLU A 57 10.28 -19.13 -11.16
N LEU A 58 9.45 -18.27 -10.58
CA LEU A 58 9.75 -16.83 -10.52
C LEU A 58 11.07 -16.55 -9.79
N ALA A 59 11.27 -17.17 -8.62
CA ALA A 59 12.47 -17.01 -7.80
C ALA A 59 13.76 -17.46 -8.50
N THR A 60 13.70 -18.52 -9.32
CA THR A 60 14.87 -19.03 -10.06
C THR A 60 15.25 -18.17 -11.26
N ARG A 61 14.30 -17.43 -11.86
CA ARG A 61 14.49 -16.66 -13.10
C ARG A 61 14.72 -15.18 -12.86
N ALA A 62 14.14 -14.63 -11.77
CA ALA A 62 14.11 -13.20 -11.56
C ALA A 62 15.42 -12.66 -10.95
N ASP A 63 15.88 -11.51 -11.46
CA ASP A 63 16.92 -10.70 -10.83
C ASP A 63 16.33 -9.82 -9.71
N PHE A 64 15.06 -9.42 -9.86
CA PHE A 64 14.31 -8.59 -8.92
C PHE A 64 12.94 -9.22 -8.65
N ILE A 65 12.54 -9.23 -7.39
CA ILE A 65 11.14 -9.55 -7.02
C ILE A 65 10.54 -8.35 -6.30
N LEU A 66 9.46 -7.79 -6.87
CA LEU A 66 8.68 -6.71 -6.28
C LEU A 66 7.49 -7.28 -5.52
N SER A 67 7.40 -6.99 -4.23
CA SER A 67 6.24 -7.29 -3.38
C SER A 67 5.40 -6.04 -3.19
N ILE A 68 4.17 -6.05 -3.75
CA ILE A 68 3.19 -4.96 -3.62
C ILE A 68 1.84 -5.57 -3.24
N CYS A 69 1.71 -5.99 -1.99
CA CYS A 69 0.57 -6.71 -1.46
C CYS A 69 -0.09 -5.97 -0.28
N PRO A 70 -1.24 -6.43 0.23
CA PRO A 70 -1.79 -5.90 1.47
C PRO A 70 -0.82 -6.08 2.65
N PRO A 71 -0.80 -5.15 3.62
CA PRO A 71 0.16 -5.18 4.75
C PRO A 71 0.23 -6.53 5.47
N HIS A 72 -0.91 -7.14 5.77
CA HIS A 72 -0.98 -8.41 6.48
C HIS A 72 -0.35 -9.59 5.74
N ALA A 73 -0.20 -9.50 4.41
CA ALA A 73 0.38 -10.56 3.59
C ALA A 73 1.91 -10.41 3.39
N ALA A 74 2.50 -9.27 3.75
CA ALA A 74 3.89 -8.95 3.42
C ALA A 74 4.89 -10.02 3.90
N LEU A 75 4.77 -10.43 5.16
CA LEU A 75 5.66 -11.43 5.76
C LEU A 75 5.45 -12.84 5.18
N GLU A 76 4.21 -13.21 4.89
CA GLU A 76 3.88 -14.49 4.26
C GLU A 76 4.46 -14.58 2.84
N VAL A 77 4.30 -13.51 2.07
CA VAL A 77 4.87 -13.39 0.71
C VAL A 77 6.38 -13.50 0.74
N ALA A 78 7.05 -12.83 1.68
CA ALA A 78 8.49 -12.93 1.85
C ALA A 78 8.93 -14.38 2.19
N ARG A 79 8.21 -15.05 3.08
CA ARG A 79 8.46 -16.47 3.42
C ARG A 79 8.27 -17.39 2.22
N ALA A 80 7.26 -17.16 1.39
CA ALA A 80 7.03 -17.95 0.18
C ALA A 80 8.19 -17.82 -0.81
N VAL A 81 8.77 -16.64 -0.97
CA VAL A 81 9.97 -16.42 -1.81
C VAL A 81 11.21 -17.05 -1.17
N ALA A 82 11.42 -16.82 0.12
CA ALA A 82 12.57 -17.37 0.86
C ALA A 82 12.58 -18.91 0.89
N GLY A 83 11.41 -19.54 0.96
CA GLY A 83 11.24 -20.99 0.94
C GLY A 83 11.12 -21.60 -0.47
N ALA A 84 11.23 -20.83 -1.53
CA ALA A 84 11.09 -21.32 -2.90
C ALA A 84 12.18 -22.32 -3.26
N ALA A 85 11.81 -23.43 -3.89
CA ALA A 85 12.76 -24.42 -4.36
C ALA A 85 13.73 -23.79 -5.38
N GLY A 86 15.03 -23.98 -5.19
CA GLY A 86 16.09 -23.36 -5.99
C GLY A 86 16.62 -22.04 -5.39
N GLY A 87 15.95 -21.48 -4.38
CA GLY A 87 16.36 -20.24 -3.72
C GLY A 87 16.10 -18.98 -4.56
N PHE A 88 16.24 -17.83 -3.93
CA PHE A 88 16.27 -16.52 -4.58
C PHE A 88 17.44 -15.71 -4.03
N ALA A 89 18.40 -15.38 -4.88
CA ALA A 89 19.59 -14.61 -4.52
C ALA A 89 19.62 -13.20 -5.13
N GLY A 90 18.54 -12.80 -5.78
CA GLY A 90 18.37 -11.47 -6.38
C GLY A 90 18.02 -10.38 -5.36
N ILE A 91 17.37 -9.32 -5.83
CA ILE A 91 16.90 -8.20 -5.00
C ILE A 91 15.40 -8.36 -4.72
N PHE A 92 15.06 -8.55 -3.44
CA PHE A 92 13.68 -8.49 -2.98
C PHE A 92 13.33 -7.03 -2.63
N VAL A 93 12.39 -6.45 -3.36
CA VAL A 93 11.91 -5.09 -3.15
C VAL A 93 10.57 -5.17 -2.42
N ASP A 94 10.55 -4.78 -1.17
CA ASP A 94 9.32 -4.66 -0.40
C ASP A 94 8.75 -3.25 -0.58
N ALA A 95 7.70 -3.11 -1.35
CA ALA A 95 7.02 -1.83 -1.56
C ALA A 95 5.60 -1.82 -0.96
N ASN A 96 5.42 -2.54 0.13
CA ASN A 96 4.17 -2.63 0.88
C ASN A 96 3.99 -1.43 1.81
N ALA A 97 2.75 -1.20 2.26
CA ALA A 97 2.47 -0.16 3.24
C ALA A 97 2.56 -0.72 4.67
N ILE A 98 3.76 -1.02 5.12
CA ILE A 98 4.07 -1.67 6.40
C ILE A 98 4.94 -0.78 7.29
N SER A 99 4.93 -1.06 8.59
CA SER A 99 5.78 -0.39 9.57
C SER A 99 7.25 -0.73 9.39
N PRO A 100 8.18 0.12 9.86
CA PRO A 100 9.61 -0.22 9.89
C PRO A 100 9.90 -1.53 10.64
N GLY A 101 9.11 -1.86 11.66
CA GLY A 101 9.23 -3.13 12.39
C GLY A 101 8.89 -4.33 11.51
N THR A 102 7.75 -4.26 10.80
CA THR A 102 7.34 -5.31 9.84
C THR A 102 8.33 -5.41 8.68
N ALA A 103 8.80 -4.28 8.13
CA ALA A 103 9.83 -4.24 7.08
C ALA A 103 11.15 -4.91 7.53
N GLY A 104 11.57 -4.66 8.79
CA GLY A 104 12.71 -5.33 9.39
C GLY A 104 12.53 -6.85 9.50
N ALA A 105 11.32 -7.31 9.84
CA ALA A 105 11.00 -8.75 9.88
C ALA A 105 11.01 -9.39 8.47
N VAL A 106 10.45 -8.72 7.48
CA VAL A 106 10.51 -9.15 6.06
C VAL A 106 11.95 -9.25 5.60
N ARG A 107 12.75 -8.19 5.86
CA ARG A 107 14.18 -8.17 5.53
C ARG A 107 14.90 -9.38 6.11
N ALA A 108 14.73 -9.64 7.42
CA ALA A 108 15.41 -10.75 8.08
C ALA A 108 15.12 -12.10 7.41
N VAL A 109 13.87 -12.33 6.99
CA VAL A 109 13.45 -13.56 6.29
C VAL A 109 14.16 -13.71 4.95
N VAL A 110 14.16 -12.67 4.11
CA VAL A 110 14.72 -12.78 2.75
C VAL A 110 16.24 -12.76 2.74
N GLU A 111 16.89 -11.98 3.63
CA GLU A 111 18.35 -11.96 3.75
C GLU A 111 18.89 -13.27 4.30
N GLN A 112 18.18 -13.92 5.24
CA GLN A 112 18.55 -15.24 5.73
C GLN A 112 18.51 -16.31 4.63
N ALA A 113 17.65 -16.13 3.63
CA ALA A 113 17.55 -17.01 2.47
C ALA A 113 18.55 -16.67 1.34
N GLY A 114 19.38 -15.62 1.49
CA GLY A 114 20.44 -15.24 0.55
C GLY A 114 20.06 -14.12 -0.42
N ALA A 115 18.85 -13.56 -0.34
CA ALA A 115 18.45 -12.41 -1.15
C ALA A 115 18.99 -11.09 -0.58
N SER A 116 19.13 -10.07 -1.43
CA SER A 116 19.33 -8.70 -1.00
C SER A 116 17.95 -8.04 -0.76
N TYR A 117 17.82 -7.21 0.29
CA TYR A 117 16.60 -6.50 0.61
C TYR A 117 16.68 -5.02 0.22
N VAL A 118 15.62 -4.49 -0.41
CA VAL A 118 15.41 -3.07 -0.63
C VAL A 118 14.03 -2.70 -0.09
N ASP A 119 14.00 -1.75 0.84
CA ASP A 119 12.79 -1.19 1.40
C ASP A 119 12.20 -0.14 0.46
N GLY A 120 10.89 -0.18 0.23
CA GLY A 120 10.17 0.69 -0.68
C GLY A 120 8.89 1.27 -0.08
N GLY A 121 8.63 2.54 -0.36
CA GLY A 121 7.40 3.23 0.06
C GLY A 121 6.75 3.95 -1.11
N ILE A 122 5.59 3.47 -1.59
CA ILE A 122 4.88 4.10 -2.70
C ILE A 122 3.94 5.18 -2.16
N ILE A 123 4.05 6.40 -2.68
CA ILE A 123 3.19 7.55 -2.36
C ILE A 123 2.60 8.12 -3.65
N GLY A 124 1.29 8.16 -3.73
CA GLY A 124 0.52 8.66 -4.88
C GLY A 124 -0.56 7.67 -5.33
N LEU A 125 -1.26 8.02 -6.39
CA LEU A 125 -2.19 7.14 -7.09
C LEU A 125 -1.40 6.14 -7.96
N PRO A 126 -2.03 5.04 -8.44
CA PRO A 126 -1.38 4.18 -9.44
C PRO A 126 -0.85 5.01 -10.62
N PRO A 127 0.41 4.80 -11.05
CA PRO A 127 0.97 5.57 -12.15
C PRO A 127 0.14 5.40 -13.43
N SER A 128 -0.20 6.52 -14.08
CA SER A 128 -1.10 6.58 -15.24
C SER A 128 -0.47 7.27 -16.47
N GLY A 129 0.85 7.22 -16.59
CA GLY A 129 1.59 7.84 -17.70
C GLY A 129 2.01 9.30 -17.47
N ALA A 130 1.39 10.04 -16.55
CA ALA A 130 1.86 11.38 -16.18
C ALA A 130 3.09 11.28 -15.27
N ALA A 131 4.22 11.82 -15.72
CA ALA A 131 5.47 11.76 -14.97
C ALA A 131 5.35 12.43 -13.59
N GLY A 132 5.88 11.77 -12.54
CA GLY A 132 6.08 12.35 -11.20
C GLY A 132 4.84 12.43 -10.30
N SER A 133 3.67 11.93 -10.72
CA SER A 133 2.47 11.89 -9.86
C SER A 133 2.57 10.82 -8.77
N THR A 134 3.34 9.76 -9.01
CA THR A 134 3.59 8.67 -8.05
C THR A 134 5.08 8.58 -7.77
N ARG A 135 5.43 8.51 -6.50
CA ARG A 135 6.81 8.41 -6.03
C ARG A 135 7.03 7.06 -5.36
N LEU A 136 8.15 6.43 -5.67
CA LEU A 136 8.67 5.26 -4.99
C LEU A 136 9.92 5.68 -4.21
N TYR A 137 9.80 5.84 -2.91
CA TYR A 137 10.97 6.03 -2.04
C TYR A 137 11.63 4.69 -1.81
N LEU A 138 12.95 4.66 -1.83
CA LEU A 138 13.76 3.44 -1.72
C LEU A 138 14.85 3.62 -0.68
N SER A 139 15.08 2.59 0.12
CA SER A 139 16.19 2.53 1.05
C SER A 139 16.85 1.15 1.08
N GLY A 140 18.14 1.12 1.43
CA GLY A 140 18.97 -0.08 1.47
C GLY A 140 20.14 -0.03 0.51
N PRO A 141 21.13 -0.93 0.66
CA PRO A 141 22.41 -0.89 -0.08
C PRO A 141 22.27 -0.96 -1.61
N ARG A 142 21.24 -1.66 -2.10
CA ARG A 142 21.02 -1.84 -3.55
C ARG A 142 19.83 -1.01 -4.08
N ALA A 143 19.40 0.01 -3.35
CA ALA A 143 18.27 0.86 -3.73
C ALA A 143 18.48 1.60 -5.07
N ALA A 144 19.72 1.94 -5.42
CA ALA A 144 20.04 2.60 -6.69
C ALA A 144 19.74 1.69 -7.89
N GLU A 145 19.99 0.39 -7.80
CA GLU A 145 19.69 -0.56 -8.87
C GLU A 145 18.18 -0.64 -9.14
N VAL A 146 17.37 -0.63 -8.07
CA VAL A 146 15.91 -0.61 -8.19
C VAL A 146 15.40 0.72 -8.77
N ARG A 147 15.97 1.86 -8.35
CA ARG A 147 15.65 3.18 -8.94
C ARG A 147 15.87 3.16 -10.46
N ASP A 148 16.96 2.60 -10.92
CA ASP A 148 17.36 2.62 -12.33
C ASP A 148 16.41 1.79 -13.22
N LEU A 149 15.70 0.80 -12.66
CA LEU A 149 14.61 0.10 -13.35
C LEU A 149 13.48 1.05 -13.79
N PHE A 150 13.24 2.12 -13.05
CA PHE A 150 12.16 3.07 -13.31
C PHE A 150 12.61 4.35 -14.03
N ALA A 151 13.88 4.46 -14.43
CA ALA A 151 14.37 5.63 -15.14
C ALA A 151 13.58 5.87 -16.45
N GLY A 152 13.06 7.08 -16.64
CA GLY A 152 12.27 7.45 -17.83
C GLY A 152 10.81 6.96 -17.83
N THR A 153 10.34 6.37 -16.72
CA THR A 153 8.93 5.96 -16.56
C THR A 153 8.07 7.04 -15.88
N GLY A 154 6.76 6.81 -15.78
CA GLY A 154 5.84 7.66 -15.02
C GLY A 154 5.99 7.53 -13.50
N LEU A 155 6.79 6.58 -12.99
CA LEU A 155 7.07 6.38 -11.58
C LEU A 155 8.38 7.09 -11.19
N ASP A 156 8.31 8.07 -10.29
CA ASP A 156 9.45 8.81 -9.77
C ASP A 156 10.10 8.02 -8.61
N ALA A 157 11.14 7.23 -8.92
CA ALA A 157 11.88 6.44 -7.95
C ALA A 157 13.04 7.25 -7.34
N ARG A 158 13.08 7.32 -5.99
CA ARG A 158 14.01 8.14 -5.20
C ARG A 158 14.71 7.32 -4.14
N VAL A 159 16.03 7.27 -4.20
CA VAL A 159 16.84 6.72 -3.10
C VAL A 159 16.98 7.76 -2.00
N ILE A 160 16.60 7.40 -0.79
CA ILE A 160 16.65 8.29 0.39
C ILE A 160 17.67 7.84 1.44
N ASP A 161 18.06 6.57 1.42
CA ASP A 161 19.09 6.01 2.29
C ASP A 161 19.70 4.77 1.65
N THR A 162 21.02 4.62 1.77
CA THR A 162 21.78 3.45 1.27
C THR A 162 22.40 2.62 2.38
N GLY A 163 22.11 2.96 3.64
CA GLY A 163 22.66 2.26 4.80
C GLY A 163 22.23 0.79 4.87
N PRO A 164 23.10 -0.10 5.33
CA PRO A 164 22.73 -1.50 5.54
C PRO A 164 21.64 -1.59 6.60
N GLY A 165 20.61 -2.38 6.29
CA GLY A 165 19.47 -2.57 7.18
C GLY A 165 18.48 -1.40 7.26
N SER A 166 18.64 -0.37 6.44
CA SER A 166 17.72 0.77 6.40
C SER A 166 16.30 0.36 5.99
N VAL A 167 15.31 0.89 6.69
CA VAL A 167 13.86 0.77 6.42
C VAL A 167 13.22 2.17 6.46
N THR A 168 13.96 3.18 6.01
CA THR A 168 13.54 4.59 6.03
C THR A 168 12.43 4.89 5.02
N ALA A 169 12.33 4.12 3.92
CA ALA A 169 11.24 4.28 2.96
C ALA A 169 9.88 3.89 3.58
N SER A 170 9.83 2.78 4.32
CA SER A 170 8.66 2.40 5.12
C SER A 170 8.34 3.46 6.19
N ALA A 171 9.33 4.03 6.88
CA ALA A 171 9.11 5.10 7.85
C ALA A 171 8.47 6.34 7.21
N VAL A 172 8.97 6.79 6.05
CA VAL A 172 8.38 7.91 5.28
C VAL A 172 6.94 7.57 4.89
N LYS A 173 6.70 6.35 4.41
CA LYS A 173 5.36 5.88 4.02
C LYS A 173 4.40 5.90 5.20
N MET A 174 4.80 5.42 6.38
CA MET A 174 3.95 5.41 7.58
C MET A 174 3.64 6.83 8.06
N ALA A 175 4.63 7.71 8.13
CA ALA A 175 4.41 9.10 8.52
C ALA A 175 3.46 9.83 7.57
N TYR A 176 3.66 9.69 6.26
CA TYR A 176 2.80 10.31 5.25
C TYR A 176 1.36 9.75 5.27
N ALA A 177 1.21 8.42 5.37
CA ALA A 177 -0.09 7.78 5.43
C ALA A 177 -0.82 8.10 6.76
N GLY A 178 -0.07 8.21 7.86
CA GLY A 178 -0.59 8.64 9.16
C GLY A 178 -1.29 9.99 9.07
N TRP A 179 -0.67 10.95 8.40
CA TRP A 179 -1.31 12.24 8.13
C TRP A 179 -2.52 12.10 7.21
N THR A 180 -2.34 11.57 6.01
CA THR A 180 -3.37 11.63 4.97
C THR A 180 -4.61 10.80 5.29
N LYS A 181 -4.43 9.57 5.77
CA LYS A 181 -5.53 8.67 6.11
C LYS A 181 -6.05 8.90 7.53
N GLY A 182 -5.17 9.21 8.47
CA GLY A 182 -5.57 9.61 9.82
C GLY A 182 -6.46 10.84 9.81
N THR A 183 -6.10 11.87 9.03
CA THR A 183 -6.96 13.06 8.85
C THR A 183 -8.30 12.72 8.20
N ALA A 184 -8.32 11.82 7.21
CA ALA A 184 -9.57 11.37 6.60
C ALA A 184 -10.48 10.65 7.62
N ALA A 185 -9.92 9.75 8.43
CA ALA A 185 -10.67 9.08 9.49
C ALA A 185 -11.21 10.07 10.53
N LEU A 186 -10.39 11.07 10.95
CA LEU A 186 -10.80 12.09 11.89
C LEU A 186 -11.96 12.94 11.35
N LEU A 187 -11.89 13.38 10.09
CA LEU A 187 -12.98 14.14 9.46
C LEU A 187 -14.29 13.34 9.42
N LEU A 188 -14.21 12.05 9.11
CA LEU A 188 -15.38 11.18 9.11
C LEU A 188 -15.95 10.97 10.52
N ALA A 189 -15.08 10.74 11.52
CA ALA A 189 -15.50 10.56 12.91
C ALA A 189 -16.17 11.82 13.48
N VAL A 190 -15.60 13.01 13.24
CA VAL A 190 -16.15 14.30 13.69
C VAL A 190 -17.51 14.56 13.05
N ARG A 191 -17.68 14.28 11.76
CA ARG A 191 -18.98 14.42 11.10
C ARG A 191 -20.01 13.41 11.59
N ALA A 192 -19.59 12.16 11.83
CA ALA A 192 -20.46 11.14 12.41
C ALA A 192 -20.94 11.56 13.81
N LEU A 193 -20.03 12.08 14.66
CA LEU A 193 -20.40 12.62 15.97
C LEU A 193 -21.42 13.76 15.86
N ALA A 194 -21.16 14.76 15.02
CA ALA A 194 -22.08 15.89 14.83
C ALA A 194 -23.44 15.45 14.31
N ARG A 195 -23.51 14.41 13.49
CA ARG A 195 -24.75 13.81 13.02
C ARG A 195 -25.49 13.10 14.15
N ALA A 196 -24.79 12.33 14.98
CA ALA A 196 -25.39 11.66 16.14
C ALA A 196 -26.03 12.64 17.11
N ASP A 197 -25.40 13.81 17.28
CA ASP A 197 -25.89 14.89 18.16
C ASP A 197 -26.88 15.85 17.47
N GLY A 198 -27.20 15.63 16.17
CA GLY A 198 -28.15 16.47 15.41
C GLY A 198 -27.65 17.88 15.06
N VAL A 199 -26.32 18.09 15.05
CA VAL A 199 -25.68 19.42 14.82
C VAL A 199 -24.79 19.44 13.57
N GLU A 200 -24.95 18.48 12.65
CA GLU A 200 -24.09 18.36 11.45
C GLU A 200 -24.16 19.60 10.56
N ASP A 201 -25.36 20.14 10.32
CA ASP A 201 -25.53 21.33 9.48
C ASP A 201 -24.85 22.54 10.11
N THR A 202 -25.00 22.74 11.42
CA THR A 202 -24.33 23.82 12.15
C THR A 202 -22.81 23.69 12.09
N LEU A 203 -22.26 22.47 12.18
CA LEU A 203 -20.82 22.23 12.01
C LEU A 203 -20.35 22.56 10.59
N LEU A 204 -21.12 22.20 9.58
CA LEU A 204 -20.78 22.50 8.17
C LEU A 204 -20.82 24.02 7.90
N ASP A 205 -21.78 24.73 8.47
CA ASP A 205 -21.84 26.20 8.39
C ASP A 205 -20.64 26.86 9.08
N GLU A 206 -20.26 26.40 10.27
CA GLU A 206 -19.07 26.89 10.96
C GLU A 206 -17.79 26.60 10.14
N TRP A 207 -17.66 25.41 9.56
CA TRP A 207 -16.54 25.12 8.67
C TRP A 207 -16.50 26.03 7.44
N ALA A 208 -17.69 26.34 6.87
CA ALA A 208 -17.72 27.25 5.72
C ALA A 208 -17.17 28.65 6.07
N LEU A 209 -17.31 29.09 7.32
CA LEU A 209 -16.80 30.36 7.81
C LEU A 209 -15.30 30.30 8.18
N SER A 210 -14.91 29.29 8.97
CA SER A 210 -13.59 29.24 9.60
C SER A 210 -12.57 28.36 8.86
N GLN A 211 -13.01 27.34 8.14
CA GLN A 211 -12.19 26.33 7.44
C GLN A 211 -12.89 25.83 6.16
N PRO A 212 -13.03 26.66 5.14
CA PRO A 212 -13.94 26.42 4.01
C PRO A 212 -13.61 25.16 3.19
N GLU A 213 -12.40 24.63 3.28
CA GLU A 213 -12.01 23.40 2.57
C GLU A 213 -12.50 22.12 3.26
N LEU A 214 -12.85 22.13 4.56
CA LEU A 214 -13.11 20.91 5.33
C LEU A 214 -14.36 20.17 4.87
N ALA A 215 -15.43 20.86 4.49
CA ALA A 215 -16.63 20.22 3.95
C ALA A 215 -16.30 19.39 2.69
N GLY A 216 -15.55 19.97 1.76
CA GLY A 216 -15.09 19.29 0.54
C GLY A 216 -14.13 18.14 0.83
N ARG A 217 -13.20 18.33 1.76
CA ARG A 217 -12.24 17.28 2.18
C ARG A 217 -12.95 16.10 2.86
N SER A 218 -13.93 16.37 3.72
CA SER A 218 -14.70 15.30 4.37
C SER A 218 -15.56 14.49 3.38
N ALA A 219 -16.17 15.15 2.39
CA ALA A 219 -16.89 14.47 1.31
C ALA A 219 -15.94 13.61 0.44
N ALA A 220 -14.73 14.11 0.13
CA ALA A 220 -13.72 13.33 -0.57
C ALA A 220 -13.21 12.14 0.25
N ALA A 221 -13.04 12.31 1.57
CA ALA A 221 -12.70 11.24 2.50
C ALA A 221 -13.79 10.14 2.51
N ALA A 222 -15.06 10.52 2.55
CA ALA A 222 -16.19 9.58 2.52
C ALA A 222 -16.19 8.77 1.21
N ARG A 223 -16.09 9.42 0.03
CA ARG A 223 -16.00 8.71 -1.25
C ARG A 223 -14.83 7.75 -1.31
N SER A 224 -13.68 8.17 -0.80
CA SER A 224 -12.48 7.33 -0.80
C SER A 224 -12.59 6.14 0.17
N ALA A 225 -13.18 6.36 1.35
CA ALA A 225 -13.44 5.31 2.32
C ALA A 225 -14.46 4.29 1.80
N ALA A 226 -15.54 4.74 1.17
CA ALA A 226 -16.51 3.88 0.50
C ALA A 226 -15.86 2.94 -0.53
N ALA A 227 -14.97 3.49 -1.36
CA ALA A 227 -14.35 2.73 -2.43
C ALA A 227 -13.29 1.73 -1.93
N LYS A 228 -12.54 2.06 -0.87
CA LYS A 228 -11.34 1.31 -0.48
C LYS A 228 -10.93 1.43 1.00
N GLY A 229 -11.79 1.97 1.86
CA GLY A 229 -11.49 2.15 3.30
C GLY A 229 -11.10 0.86 3.99
N TRP A 230 -11.77 -0.24 3.69
CA TRP A 230 -11.45 -1.55 4.22
C TRP A 230 -9.98 -1.98 4.02
N ARG A 231 -9.32 -1.55 2.94
CA ARG A 231 -7.88 -1.79 2.70
C ARG A 231 -7.00 -0.98 3.64
N TRP A 232 -7.49 0.17 4.13
CA TRP A 232 -6.72 1.07 4.98
C TRP A 232 -6.68 0.63 6.45
N THR A 233 -7.59 -0.27 6.87
CA THR A 233 -7.57 -0.84 8.24
C THR A 233 -6.18 -1.39 8.57
N GLY A 234 -5.61 -2.24 7.72
CA GLY A 234 -4.27 -2.78 7.93
C GLY A 234 -3.17 -1.71 7.91
N GLU A 235 -3.27 -0.70 7.04
CA GLU A 235 -2.30 0.39 7.03
C GLU A 235 -2.37 1.23 8.32
N MET A 236 -3.56 1.46 8.88
CA MET A 236 -3.71 2.18 10.16
C MET A 236 -3.11 1.38 11.32
N THR A 237 -3.25 0.06 11.32
CA THR A 237 -2.61 -0.83 12.30
C THR A 237 -1.08 -0.74 12.23
N GLU A 238 -0.50 -0.73 11.02
CA GLU A 238 0.95 -0.57 10.83
C GLU A 238 1.45 0.82 11.27
N ILE A 239 0.65 1.87 11.07
CA ILE A 239 0.96 3.21 11.56
C ILE A 239 0.89 3.25 13.09
N ALA A 240 -0.13 2.64 13.71
CA ALA A 240 -0.23 2.53 15.16
C ALA A 240 0.99 1.81 15.73
N ALA A 241 1.42 0.70 15.13
CA ALA A 241 2.64 -0.01 15.51
C ALA A 241 3.90 0.87 15.39
N SER A 242 3.97 1.70 14.32
CA SER A 242 5.07 2.65 14.15
C SER A 242 5.10 3.73 15.24
N MET A 243 3.92 4.26 15.62
CA MET A 243 3.78 5.21 16.73
C MET A 243 4.22 4.59 18.07
N ALA A 244 3.72 3.39 18.38
CA ALA A 244 4.09 2.68 19.60
C ALA A 244 5.60 2.40 19.68
N ALA A 245 6.21 1.97 18.57
CA ALA A 245 7.66 1.74 18.49
C ALA A 245 8.50 3.00 18.71
N ALA A 246 7.94 4.17 18.35
CA ALA A 246 8.55 5.48 18.61
C ALA A 246 8.24 6.04 20.02
N GLY A 247 7.51 5.31 20.86
CA GLY A 247 7.08 5.77 22.19
C GLY A 247 5.96 6.82 22.14
N LEU A 248 5.26 6.95 21.01
CA LEU A 248 4.14 7.87 20.82
C LEU A 248 2.80 7.16 21.08
N PRO A 249 1.74 7.89 21.49
CA PRO A 249 0.40 7.33 21.63
C PRO A 249 -0.10 6.77 20.29
N ASP A 250 -0.48 5.51 20.27
CA ASP A 250 -0.94 4.78 19.07
C ASP A 250 -2.48 4.76 18.91
N GLY A 251 -3.22 5.09 19.97
CA GLY A 251 -4.67 4.99 20.05
C GLY A 251 -5.41 5.77 18.97
N PHE A 252 -4.87 6.90 18.49
CA PHE A 252 -5.47 7.67 17.39
C PHE A 252 -5.55 6.84 16.09
N HIS A 253 -4.49 6.11 15.74
CA HIS A 253 -4.49 5.31 14.52
C HIS A 253 -5.18 3.96 14.70
N GLN A 254 -5.26 3.43 15.92
CA GLN A 254 -6.13 2.30 16.25
C GLN A 254 -7.61 2.68 16.06
N ALA A 255 -8.04 3.85 16.56
CA ALA A 255 -9.38 4.37 16.32
C ALA A 255 -9.65 4.63 14.83
N ALA A 256 -8.66 5.15 14.08
CA ALA A 256 -8.78 5.31 12.63
C ALA A 256 -8.95 3.98 11.89
N ALA A 257 -8.27 2.92 12.33
CA ALA A 257 -8.48 1.57 11.80
C ALA A 257 -9.92 1.09 12.02
N ASP A 258 -10.49 1.35 13.21
CA ASP A 258 -11.89 1.02 13.51
C ASP A 258 -12.87 1.78 12.61
N ILE A 259 -12.66 3.08 12.42
CA ILE A 259 -13.49 3.90 11.51
C ILE A 259 -13.49 3.30 10.10
N PHE A 260 -12.34 2.94 9.55
CA PHE A 260 -12.28 2.37 8.20
C PHE A 260 -12.84 0.95 8.12
N ARG A 261 -12.72 0.14 9.16
CA ARG A 261 -13.34 -1.18 9.21
C ARG A 261 -14.87 -1.09 9.11
N ARG A 262 -15.49 -0.13 9.79
CA ARG A 262 -16.93 0.10 9.76
C ARG A 262 -17.45 0.54 8.38
N THR A 263 -16.61 1.12 7.51
CA THR A 263 -17.08 1.54 6.18
C THR A 263 -17.33 0.38 5.21
N GLY A 264 -16.84 -0.84 5.49
CA GLY A 264 -17.08 -2.06 4.72
C GLY A 264 -16.59 -2.04 3.27
N PRO A 265 -16.60 -3.19 2.57
CA PRO A 265 -16.46 -3.25 1.13
C PRO A 265 -17.84 -3.06 0.47
N GLY A 266 -18.00 -2.05 -0.36
CA GLY A 266 -19.22 -1.88 -1.15
C GLY A 266 -19.39 -0.47 -1.70
N PRO A 267 -20.21 -0.29 -2.74
CA PRO A 267 -20.53 1.03 -3.22
C PRO A 267 -21.38 1.72 -2.14
N ALA A 268 -20.80 2.69 -1.45
CA ALA A 268 -21.59 3.62 -0.64
C ALA A 268 -21.99 4.79 -1.54
N ASP A 269 -23.29 5.00 -1.69
CA ASP A 269 -23.85 6.12 -2.44
C ASP A 269 -23.76 7.42 -1.61
N GLY A 270 -22.51 7.91 -1.48
CA GLY A 270 -22.28 9.22 -0.89
C GLY A 270 -21.89 9.24 0.58
N THR A 271 -21.63 10.46 1.05
CA THR A 271 -21.14 10.75 2.42
C THR A 271 -22.11 10.26 3.49
N GLU A 272 -23.41 10.42 3.25
CA GLU A 272 -24.47 10.07 4.21
C GLU A 272 -24.44 8.60 4.61
N GLN A 273 -24.31 7.71 3.62
CA GLN A 273 -24.26 6.27 3.88
C GLN A 273 -22.99 5.88 4.64
N VAL A 274 -21.83 6.48 4.29
CA VAL A 274 -20.57 6.23 5.02
C VAL A 274 -20.70 6.63 6.49
N LEU A 275 -21.26 7.80 6.78
CA LEU A 275 -21.43 8.26 8.17
C LEU A 275 -22.41 7.36 8.94
N ARG A 276 -23.46 6.85 8.29
CA ARG A 276 -24.37 5.88 8.88
C ARG A 276 -23.67 4.59 9.26
N LEU A 277 -22.88 3.99 8.34
CA LEU A 277 -22.11 2.77 8.60
C LEU A 277 -21.13 2.96 9.77
N ILE A 278 -20.50 4.13 9.87
CA ILE A 278 -19.61 4.44 10.99
C ILE A 278 -20.38 4.46 12.33
N LEU A 279 -21.58 5.04 12.35
CA LEU A 279 -22.42 5.13 13.55
C LEU A 279 -23.02 3.79 13.96
N ASP A 280 -23.50 3.00 13.00
CA ASP A 280 -24.15 1.72 13.26
C ASP A 280 -23.17 0.69 13.85
N GLY A 281 -21.87 0.88 13.66
CA GLY A 281 -20.81 0.07 14.29
C GLY A 281 -20.78 -1.39 13.86
N GLN A 282 -21.55 -1.79 12.85
CA GLN A 282 -21.58 -3.19 12.39
C GLN A 282 -20.26 -3.55 11.73
N ASP A 283 -19.63 -4.61 12.21
CA ASP A 283 -18.55 -5.26 11.49
C ASP A 283 -19.17 -5.91 10.22
N PRO A 284 -18.69 -5.61 9.00
CA PRO A 284 -19.20 -6.23 7.79
C PRO A 284 -19.08 -7.77 7.77
N GLN A 285 -18.35 -8.35 8.73
CA GLN A 285 -18.19 -9.79 8.90
C GLN A 285 -19.31 -10.41 9.80
N ASP A 286 -20.12 -9.59 10.47
CA ASP A 286 -21.25 -10.02 11.29
C ASP A 286 -22.60 -10.04 10.52
N GLY A 287 -22.57 -10.07 9.20
CA GLY A 287 -23.72 -10.31 8.35
C GLY A 287 -24.20 -11.76 8.44
N PRO A 288 -25.53 -11.99 8.31
CA PRO A 288 -26.14 -13.30 8.49
C PRO A 288 -25.65 -14.37 7.53
#